data_a9cc6bc2e045f3feed02bc0e1cf5ec8d
#
_entry.id   a9cc6bc2e045f3feed02bc0e1cf5ec8d
#
_cell.length_a   1.000
_cell.length_b   1.000
_cell.length_c   1.000
_cell.angle_alpha   90.00
_cell.angle_beta   90.00
_cell.angle_gamma   90.00
#
_symmetry.space_group_name_H-M   'P 1'
#
loop_
_entity.id
_entity.type
_entity.pdbx_description
1 polymer ?
#
loop_
_entity_poly.entity_id
_entity_poly.type
_entity_poly.pdbx_seq_one_letter_code
_entity_poly.pdbx_strand_id
1 'polypeptide(L)'
;TVIFIKKLKQNNKITNYNQIAVLFSHFKDRSAKKLEDALKKENIEVYSPRTKVFFEMYEVKLTFGVILACFKKYFPEEALDTYLLECLDLARLEIRKDNEFLTWIKEKIENISEYKFNSLNEIFYELLNFSYYKNVLEEEGPIEARANHNLAILSKIFKNFQKYVHSKKISIEDDFSIIKYFFTKYLEILKQS
;
A
#
# COMPACT_ATOMS: atom_id res chain seq x y z
N THR A 1 14.42 25.57 -9.76
CA THR A 1 14.37 24.08 -9.84
C THR A 1 13.51 23.63 -11.04
N VAL A 2 12.25 24.09 -11.19
CA VAL A 2 11.35 23.65 -12.31
C VAL A 2 11.95 23.97 -13.68
N ILE A 3 12.46 25.19 -13.89
CA ILE A 3 13.13 25.59 -15.12
C ILE A 3 14.32 24.66 -15.45
N PHE A 4 15.10 24.30 -14.44
CA PHE A 4 16.23 23.39 -14.62
C PHE A 4 15.77 22.00 -15.06
N ILE A 5 14.71 21.46 -14.43
CA ILE A 5 14.10 20.16 -14.76
C ILE A 5 13.62 20.17 -16.23
N LYS A 6 12.92 21.22 -16.65
CA LYS A 6 12.48 21.36 -18.06
C LYS A 6 13.65 21.41 -19.04
N LYS A 7 14.73 22.15 -18.71
CA LYS A 7 15.94 22.19 -19.52
C LYS A 7 16.63 20.83 -19.66
N LEU A 8 16.63 20.01 -18.61
CA LEU A 8 17.20 18.65 -18.71
C LEU A 8 16.48 17.81 -19.77
N LYS A 9 15.14 17.90 -19.82
CA LYS A 9 14.34 17.21 -20.83
C LYS A 9 14.53 17.79 -22.24
N GLN A 10 14.52 19.12 -22.37
CA GLN A 10 14.75 19.83 -23.65
C GLN A 10 16.12 19.51 -24.25
N ASN A 11 17.13 19.34 -23.42
CA ASN A 11 18.50 19.03 -23.85
C ASN A 11 18.74 17.50 -23.94
N ASN A 12 17.72 16.67 -23.96
CA ASN A 12 17.79 15.20 -24.01
C ASN A 12 18.72 14.57 -22.96
N LYS A 13 18.89 15.25 -21.80
CA LYS A 13 19.65 14.69 -20.66
C LYS A 13 18.84 13.68 -19.87
N ILE A 14 17.52 13.73 -20.01
CA ILE A 14 16.56 12.77 -19.47
C ILE A 14 15.52 12.47 -20.54
N THR A 15 15.07 11.25 -20.61
CA THR A 15 13.98 10.81 -21.50
C THR A 15 12.62 10.97 -20.85
N ASN A 16 12.56 10.82 -19.50
CA ASN A 16 11.35 10.93 -18.73
C ASN A 16 11.63 11.70 -17.42
N TYR A 17 10.64 12.44 -16.91
CA TYR A 17 10.72 13.11 -15.62
C TYR A 17 10.85 12.15 -14.42
N ASN A 18 10.45 10.90 -14.56
CA ASN A 18 10.64 9.85 -13.55
C ASN A 18 12.11 9.55 -13.24
N GLN A 19 13.04 10.03 -14.07
CA GLN A 19 14.48 9.91 -13.84
C GLN A 19 15.03 10.96 -12.87
N ILE A 20 14.17 11.86 -12.35
CA ILE A 20 14.57 12.91 -11.43
C ILE A 20 14.03 12.62 -10.04
N ALA A 21 14.93 12.61 -9.05
CA ALA A 21 14.57 12.62 -7.65
C ALA A 21 15.05 13.91 -6.99
N VAL A 22 14.18 14.54 -6.19
CA VAL A 22 14.53 15.70 -5.38
C VAL A 22 14.45 15.30 -3.91
N LEU A 23 15.57 15.41 -3.22
CA LEU A 23 15.69 15.04 -1.81
C LEU A 23 15.54 16.28 -0.93
N PHE A 24 14.74 16.15 0.12
CA PHE A 24 14.56 17.16 1.15
C PHE A 24 15.01 16.58 2.49
N SER A 25 15.63 17.40 3.33
CA SER A 25 16.11 16.99 4.66
C SER A 25 14.97 16.65 5.62
N HIS A 26 13.78 17.25 5.43
CA HIS A 26 12.60 17.00 6.25
C HIS A 26 11.34 16.89 5.41
N PHE A 27 10.48 15.92 5.72
CA PHE A 27 9.21 15.67 5.04
C PHE A 27 8.22 16.83 5.16
N LYS A 28 8.27 17.61 6.25
CA LYS A 28 7.41 18.76 6.51
C LYS A 28 7.95 20.08 5.95
N ASP A 29 8.97 20.03 5.09
CA ASP A 29 9.54 21.22 4.51
C ASP A 29 8.53 21.92 3.60
N ARG A 30 8.27 23.20 3.90
CA ARG A 30 7.40 24.05 3.05
C ARG A 30 7.92 24.18 1.63
N SER A 31 9.22 24.01 1.43
CA SER A 31 9.88 24.06 0.11
C SER A 31 9.50 22.85 -0.76
N ALA A 32 9.31 21.66 -0.15
CA ALA A 32 8.86 20.47 -0.86
C ALA A 32 7.45 20.69 -1.45
N LYS A 33 6.52 21.21 -0.65
CA LYS A 33 5.16 21.53 -1.12
C LYS A 33 5.16 22.60 -2.21
N LYS A 34 5.95 23.67 -2.04
CA LYS A 34 6.07 24.72 -3.07
C LYS A 34 6.62 24.18 -4.39
N LEU A 35 7.59 23.25 -4.34
CA LEU A 35 8.12 22.62 -5.54
C LEU A 35 7.08 21.71 -6.19
N GLU A 36 6.37 20.91 -5.42
CA GLU A 36 5.28 20.07 -5.90
C GLU A 36 4.21 20.89 -6.63
N ASP A 37 3.74 21.98 -6.00
CA ASP A 37 2.73 22.87 -6.57
C ASP A 37 3.24 23.55 -7.86
N ALA A 38 4.51 23.92 -7.89
CA ALA A 38 5.14 24.53 -9.08
C ALA A 38 5.32 23.53 -10.24
N LEU A 39 5.60 22.26 -9.96
CA LEU A 39 5.71 21.21 -10.97
C LEU A 39 4.32 20.84 -11.51
N LYS A 40 3.31 20.73 -10.66
CA LYS A 40 1.91 20.49 -11.07
C LYS A 40 1.37 21.59 -11.98
N LYS A 41 1.69 22.85 -11.72
CA LYS A 41 1.33 23.98 -12.61
C LYS A 41 1.90 23.86 -14.02
N GLU A 42 3.00 23.15 -14.16
CA GLU A 42 3.66 22.89 -15.45
C GLU A 42 3.29 21.51 -16.03
N ASN A 43 2.20 20.89 -15.53
CA ASN A 43 1.75 19.55 -15.90
C ASN A 43 2.83 18.47 -15.79
N ILE A 44 3.74 18.63 -14.83
CA ILE A 44 4.73 17.62 -14.48
C ILE A 44 4.20 16.86 -13.28
N GLU A 45 3.87 15.59 -13.47
CA GLU A 45 3.45 14.73 -12.38
C GLU A 45 4.56 14.55 -11.35
N VAL A 46 4.19 14.64 -10.08
CA VAL A 46 5.12 14.51 -8.96
C VAL A 46 4.63 13.39 -8.05
N TYR A 47 5.49 12.42 -7.86
CA TYR A 47 5.30 11.45 -6.80
C TYR A 47 5.97 11.95 -5.52
N SER A 48 5.17 12.20 -4.49
CA SER A 48 5.67 12.51 -3.15
C SER A 48 5.22 11.40 -2.21
N PRO A 49 6.14 10.62 -1.62
CA PRO A 49 5.80 9.54 -0.70
C PRO A 49 5.35 10.08 0.68
N ARG A 50 4.40 11.01 0.68
CA ARG A 50 3.79 11.49 1.92
C ARG A 50 2.91 10.38 2.48
N THR A 51 3.05 10.08 3.74
CA THR A 51 2.33 9.01 4.43
C THR A 51 0.82 9.04 4.19
N LYS A 52 0.20 10.23 4.21
CA LYS A 52 -1.24 10.38 3.93
C LYS A 52 -1.61 9.99 2.50
N VAL A 53 -0.79 10.35 1.51
CA VAL A 53 -1.03 10.02 0.10
C VAL A 53 -0.85 8.53 -0.14
N PHE A 54 0.13 7.90 0.50
CA PHE A 54 0.38 6.47 0.38
C PHE A 54 -0.85 5.64 0.76
N PHE A 55 -1.48 5.94 1.89
CA PHE A 55 -2.67 5.20 2.35
C PHE A 55 -3.90 5.42 1.47
N GLU A 56 -3.94 6.49 0.69
CA GLU A 56 -5.02 6.75 -0.28
C GLU A 56 -4.81 6.09 -1.64
N MET A 57 -3.65 5.47 -1.87
CA MET A 57 -3.37 4.81 -3.13
C MET A 57 -4.20 3.54 -3.30
N TYR A 58 -4.64 3.31 -4.53
CA TYR A 58 -5.55 2.22 -4.88
C TYR A 58 -4.99 0.85 -4.47
N GLU A 59 -3.74 0.54 -4.84
CA GLU A 59 -3.06 -0.71 -4.52
C GLU A 59 -2.90 -0.95 -3.02
N VAL A 60 -2.77 0.13 -2.23
CA VAL A 60 -2.66 0.07 -0.78
C VAL A 60 -4.01 -0.23 -0.15
N LYS A 61 -5.06 0.51 -0.55
CA LYS A 61 -6.42 0.27 -0.09
C LYS A 61 -6.90 -1.13 -0.49
N LEU A 62 -6.63 -1.53 -1.73
CA LEU A 62 -7.00 -2.86 -2.22
C LEU A 62 -6.33 -3.96 -1.38
N THR A 63 -5.02 -3.86 -1.13
CA THR A 63 -4.29 -4.85 -0.33
C THR A 63 -4.85 -4.97 1.08
N PHE A 64 -5.08 -3.85 1.76
CA PHE A 64 -5.68 -3.88 3.10
C PHE A 64 -7.09 -4.44 3.09
N GLY A 65 -7.91 -4.05 2.11
CA GLY A 65 -9.27 -4.55 1.98
C GLY A 65 -9.34 -6.05 1.72
N VAL A 66 -8.43 -6.60 0.91
CA VAL A 66 -8.36 -8.05 0.66
C VAL A 66 -7.94 -8.80 1.91
N ILE A 67 -6.95 -8.31 2.65
CA ILE A 67 -6.57 -8.92 3.92
C ILE A 67 -7.75 -8.89 4.90
N LEU A 68 -8.46 -7.77 5.02
CA LEU A 68 -9.67 -7.68 5.85
C LEU A 68 -10.76 -8.65 5.39
N ALA A 69 -10.94 -8.84 4.07
CA ALA A 69 -11.91 -9.78 3.52
C ALA A 69 -11.58 -11.23 3.90
N CYS A 70 -10.30 -11.63 3.89
CA CYS A 70 -9.87 -12.95 4.38
C CYS A 70 -10.23 -13.17 5.86
N PHE A 71 -10.16 -12.13 6.67
CA PHE A 71 -10.39 -12.19 8.11
C PHE A 71 -11.75 -11.64 8.54
N LYS A 72 -12.71 -11.50 7.61
CA LYS A 72 -14.04 -10.93 7.86
C LYS A 72 -14.74 -11.48 9.11
N LYS A 73 -14.57 -12.76 9.41
CA LYS A 73 -15.15 -13.39 10.60
C LYS A 73 -14.70 -12.74 11.92
N TYR A 74 -13.50 -12.15 11.94
CA TYR A 74 -12.88 -11.56 13.14
C TYR A 74 -12.96 -10.03 13.17
N PHE A 75 -13.42 -9.42 12.06
CA PHE A 75 -13.62 -7.98 11.92
C PHE A 75 -15.07 -7.70 11.54
N PRO A 76 -15.99 -7.65 12.50
CA PRO A 76 -17.34 -7.20 12.22
C PRO A 76 -17.27 -5.75 11.67
N GLU A 77 -18.09 -5.46 10.67
CA GLU A 77 -18.03 -4.16 9.94
C GLU A 77 -18.27 -2.98 10.87
N GLU A 78 -19.07 -3.18 11.91
CA GLU A 78 -19.36 -2.17 12.93
C GLU A 78 -18.13 -1.75 13.76
N ALA A 79 -17.08 -2.57 13.76
CA ALA A 79 -15.83 -2.29 14.46
C ALA A 79 -14.76 -1.64 13.55
N LEU A 80 -15.04 -1.47 12.26
CA LEU A 80 -14.12 -0.87 11.30
C LEU A 80 -14.33 0.65 11.22
N ASP A 81 -13.23 1.39 11.11
CA ASP A 81 -13.29 2.82 10.79
C ASP A 81 -13.67 3.05 9.30
N THR A 82 -14.01 4.28 8.96
CA THR A 82 -14.41 4.66 7.59
C THR A 82 -13.37 4.26 6.55
N TYR A 83 -12.08 4.43 6.85
CA TYR A 83 -11.00 4.08 5.93
C TYR A 83 -10.93 2.57 5.66
N LEU A 84 -11.05 1.75 6.69
CA LEU A 84 -11.03 0.29 6.54
C LEU A 84 -12.27 -0.23 5.83
N LEU A 85 -13.44 0.41 6.04
CA LEU A 85 -14.65 0.11 5.27
C LEU A 85 -14.47 0.43 3.78
N GLU A 86 -13.90 1.59 3.43
CA GLU A 86 -13.56 1.93 2.04
C GLU A 86 -12.61 0.91 1.41
N CYS A 87 -11.59 0.47 2.15
CA CYS A 87 -10.68 -0.58 1.69
C CYS A 87 -11.42 -1.90 1.40
N LEU A 88 -12.30 -2.31 2.33
CA LEU A 88 -13.07 -3.53 2.19
C LEU A 88 -14.02 -3.49 1.01
N ASP A 89 -14.72 -2.38 0.79
CA ASP A 89 -15.64 -2.21 -0.34
C ASP A 89 -14.90 -2.23 -1.67
N LEU A 90 -13.74 -1.57 -1.74
CA LEU A 90 -12.87 -1.63 -2.92
C LEU A 90 -12.46 -3.07 -3.23
N ALA A 91 -12.02 -3.82 -2.22
CA ALA A 91 -11.62 -5.21 -2.38
C ALA A 91 -12.78 -6.08 -2.87
N ARG A 92 -13.98 -5.91 -2.34
CA ARG A 92 -15.18 -6.62 -2.77
C ARG A 92 -15.49 -6.43 -4.25
N LEU A 93 -15.29 -5.21 -4.75
CA LEU A 93 -15.49 -4.90 -6.16
C LEU A 93 -14.45 -5.62 -7.04
N GLU A 94 -13.18 -5.60 -6.64
CA GLU A 94 -12.10 -6.23 -7.42
C GLU A 94 -12.16 -7.76 -7.37
N ILE A 95 -12.42 -8.35 -6.21
CA ILE A 95 -12.55 -9.80 -6.04
C ILE A 95 -13.66 -10.38 -6.95
N ARG A 96 -14.76 -9.64 -7.15
CA ARG A 96 -15.88 -10.09 -7.99
C ARG A 96 -15.58 -10.09 -9.48
N LYS A 97 -14.56 -9.38 -9.92
CA LYS A 97 -14.16 -9.31 -11.35
C LYS A 97 -13.30 -10.48 -11.78
N ASP A 98 -12.72 -11.22 -10.83
CA ASP A 98 -11.76 -12.29 -11.08
C ASP A 98 -12.19 -13.56 -10.33
N ASN A 99 -12.56 -14.60 -11.10
CA ASN A 99 -13.05 -15.86 -10.52
C ASN A 99 -11.98 -16.62 -9.73
N GLU A 100 -10.71 -16.54 -10.16
CA GLU A 100 -9.60 -17.17 -9.44
C GLU A 100 -9.40 -16.46 -8.10
N PHE A 101 -9.47 -15.13 -8.11
CA PHE A 101 -9.38 -14.32 -6.90
C PHE A 101 -10.53 -14.62 -5.94
N LEU A 102 -11.75 -14.73 -6.46
CA LEU A 102 -12.93 -15.09 -5.66
C LEU A 102 -12.79 -16.48 -5.02
N THR A 103 -12.29 -17.45 -5.77
CA THR A 103 -12.06 -18.82 -5.28
C THR A 103 -11.01 -18.81 -4.18
N TRP A 104 -9.88 -18.17 -4.40
CA TRP A 104 -8.80 -18.03 -3.42
C TRP A 104 -9.28 -17.41 -2.09
N ILE A 105 -10.08 -16.32 -2.17
CA ILE A 105 -10.65 -15.69 -0.96
C ILE A 105 -11.55 -16.65 -0.20
N LYS A 106 -12.42 -17.42 -0.89
CA LYS A 106 -13.29 -18.40 -0.25
C LYS A 106 -12.48 -19.48 0.47
N GLU A 107 -11.46 -20.02 -0.19
CA GLU A 107 -10.55 -21.00 0.42
C GLU A 107 -9.83 -20.42 1.65
N LYS A 108 -9.38 -19.16 1.58
CA LYS A 108 -8.76 -18.49 2.73
C LYS A 108 -9.73 -18.33 3.90
N ILE A 109 -10.98 -17.95 3.65
CA ILE A 109 -12.01 -17.80 4.70
C ILE A 109 -12.36 -19.16 5.33
N GLU A 110 -12.51 -20.21 4.52
CA GLU A 110 -12.87 -21.56 4.98
C GLU A 110 -11.75 -22.18 5.82
N ASN A 111 -10.50 -22.03 5.36
CA ASN A 111 -9.34 -22.64 5.99
C ASN A 111 -8.69 -21.76 7.06
N ILE A 112 -9.27 -20.61 7.38
CA ILE A 112 -8.66 -19.62 8.27
C ILE A 112 -8.37 -20.15 9.67
N SER A 113 -9.14 -21.14 10.13
CA SER A 113 -8.92 -21.82 11.42
C SER A 113 -7.77 -22.83 11.39
N GLU A 114 -7.36 -23.28 10.20
CA GLU A 114 -6.29 -24.26 10.00
C GLU A 114 -4.94 -23.57 9.69
N TYR A 115 -4.99 -22.32 9.21
CA TYR A 115 -3.79 -21.55 8.90
C TYR A 115 -3.13 -21.06 10.18
N LYS A 116 -1.95 -21.58 10.47
CA LYS A 116 -1.00 -20.91 11.35
C LYS A 116 -0.44 -19.72 10.59
N PHE A 117 -1.03 -18.56 10.79
CA PHE A 117 -0.59 -17.34 10.12
C PHE A 117 0.76 -16.90 10.65
N ASN A 118 1.84 -17.35 10.00
CA ASN A 118 3.17 -16.94 10.34
C ASN A 118 3.46 -15.50 9.92
N SER A 119 2.73 -14.92 8.93
CA SER A 119 2.88 -13.51 8.60
C SER A 119 1.87 -12.94 7.60
N LEU A 120 1.54 -11.65 7.75
CA LEU A 120 0.85 -10.87 6.73
C LEU A 120 1.59 -10.84 5.38
N ASN A 121 2.91 -11.09 5.37
CA ASN A 121 3.71 -11.18 4.17
C ASN A 121 3.28 -12.35 3.27
N GLU A 122 2.91 -13.50 3.82
CA GLU A 122 2.51 -14.66 3.01
C GLU A 122 1.27 -14.33 2.18
N ILE A 123 0.23 -13.79 2.83
CA ILE A 123 -0.98 -13.34 2.12
C ILE A 123 -0.61 -12.29 1.07
N PHE A 124 0.19 -11.31 1.44
CA PHE A 124 0.59 -10.25 0.52
C PHE A 124 1.30 -10.80 -0.72
N TYR A 125 2.23 -11.74 -0.56
CA TYR A 125 2.91 -12.32 -1.72
C TYR A 125 2.01 -13.22 -2.57
N GLU A 126 1.05 -13.92 -1.97
CA GLU A 126 0.03 -14.65 -2.72
C GLU A 126 -0.84 -13.70 -3.55
N LEU A 127 -1.21 -12.51 -3.01
CA LEU A 127 -1.97 -11.49 -3.72
C LEU A 127 -1.30 -11.01 -5.00
N LEU A 128 0.05 -10.97 -5.05
CA LEU A 128 0.79 -10.53 -6.23
C LEU A 128 0.57 -11.43 -7.46
N ASN A 129 -0.02 -12.63 -7.28
CA ASN A 129 -0.36 -13.53 -8.38
C ASN A 129 -1.68 -13.22 -9.10
N PHE A 130 -2.49 -12.29 -8.59
CA PHE A 130 -3.77 -11.95 -9.20
C PHE A 130 -3.67 -10.82 -10.24
N SER A 131 -4.63 -10.81 -11.17
CA SER A 131 -4.58 -10.02 -12.40
C SER A 131 -4.19 -8.56 -12.19
N TYR A 132 -4.80 -7.85 -11.23
CA TYR A 132 -4.46 -6.46 -10.95
C TYR A 132 -2.99 -6.28 -10.58
N TYR A 133 -2.49 -7.10 -9.65
CA TYR A 133 -1.11 -6.98 -9.17
C TYR A 133 -0.09 -7.42 -10.21
N LYS A 134 -0.41 -8.46 -10.99
CA LYS A 134 0.43 -8.88 -12.13
C LYS A 134 0.58 -7.75 -13.13
N ASN A 135 -0.51 -7.09 -13.50
CA ASN A 135 -0.46 -5.97 -14.43
C ASN A 135 0.42 -4.84 -13.90
N VAL A 136 0.31 -4.50 -12.60
CA VAL A 136 1.17 -3.48 -11.97
C VAL A 136 2.65 -3.87 -12.01
N LEU A 137 2.98 -5.16 -11.91
CA LEU A 137 4.36 -5.64 -11.88
C LEU A 137 4.95 -5.83 -13.29
N GLU A 138 4.12 -6.14 -14.29
CA GLU A 138 4.54 -6.49 -15.65
C GLU A 138 4.47 -5.32 -16.63
N GLU A 139 3.58 -4.36 -16.40
CA GLU A 139 3.41 -3.21 -17.29
C GLU A 139 4.40 -2.09 -16.97
N GLU A 140 4.93 -1.47 -18.05
CA GLU A 140 5.85 -0.34 -17.95
C GLU A 140 5.08 0.97 -18.19
N GLY A 141 4.89 1.74 -17.11
CA GLY A 141 4.27 3.05 -17.16
C GLY A 141 4.52 3.85 -15.89
N PRO A 142 4.28 5.17 -15.90
CA PRO A 142 4.49 6.00 -14.71
C PRO A 142 3.53 5.67 -13.57
N ILE A 143 2.31 5.21 -13.88
CA ILE A 143 1.31 4.81 -12.89
C ILE A 143 1.72 3.47 -12.28
N GLU A 144 2.08 2.50 -13.12
CA GLU A 144 2.51 1.15 -12.75
C GLU A 144 3.81 1.20 -11.94
N ALA A 145 4.79 2.03 -12.35
CA ALA A 145 6.02 2.25 -11.61
C ALA A 145 5.76 2.79 -10.19
N ARG A 146 4.78 3.70 -10.04
CA ARG A 146 4.36 4.22 -8.74
C ARG A 146 3.67 3.13 -7.91
N ALA A 147 2.75 2.38 -8.50
CA ALA A 147 2.03 1.32 -7.81
C ALA A 147 3.00 0.21 -7.36
N ASN A 148 3.93 -0.20 -8.22
CA ASN A 148 4.99 -1.14 -7.88
C ASN A 148 5.85 -0.65 -6.70
N HIS A 149 6.22 0.63 -6.69
CA HIS A 149 6.93 1.22 -5.55
C HIS A 149 6.09 1.15 -4.25
N ASN A 150 4.78 1.41 -4.32
CA ASN A 150 3.89 1.30 -3.16
C ASN A 150 3.75 -0.15 -2.68
N LEU A 151 3.72 -1.14 -3.58
CA LEU A 151 3.76 -2.56 -3.21
C LEU A 151 5.07 -2.92 -2.48
N ALA A 152 6.20 -2.37 -2.91
CA ALA A 152 7.47 -2.57 -2.23
C ALA A 152 7.47 -1.93 -0.81
N ILE A 153 6.80 -0.79 -0.63
CA ILE A 153 6.61 -0.17 0.69
C ILE A 153 5.71 -1.06 1.57
N LEU A 154 4.60 -1.60 1.03
CA LEU A 154 3.72 -2.52 1.77
C LEU A 154 4.47 -3.74 2.27
N SER A 155 5.30 -4.37 1.42
CA SER A 155 6.16 -5.48 1.84
C SER A 155 7.05 -5.11 3.04
N LYS A 156 7.66 -3.90 3.00
CA LYS A 156 8.46 -3.40 4.13
C LYS A 156 7.63 -3.15 5.38
N ILE A 157 6.41 -2.62 5.25
CA ILE A 157 5.50 -2.38 6.37
C ILE A 157 5.17 -3.70 7.06
N PHE A 158 4.77 -4.73 6.32
CA PHE A 158 4.44 -6.04 6.90
C PHE A 158 5.66 -6.69 7.58
N LYS A 159 6.83 -6.63 6.93
CA LYS A 159 8.08 -7.13 7.51
C LYS A 159 8.50 -6.37 8.77
N ASN A 160 8.34 -5.05 8.78
CA ASN A 160 8.65 -4.23 9.95
C ASN A 160 7.65 -4.45 11.08
N PHE A 161 6.39 -4.72 10.76
CA PHE A 161 5.39 -5.08 11.76
C PHE A 161 5.76 -6.35 12.50
N GLN A 162 6.21 -7.40 11.81
CA GLN A 162 6.70 -8.61 12.47
C GLN A 162 7.83 -8.32 13.46
N LYS A 163 8.83 -7.53 13.02
CA LYS A 163 9.93 -7.11 13.90
C LYS A 163 9.43 -6.30 15.09
N TYR A 164 8.45 -5.42 14.88
CA TYR A 164 7.86 -4.60 15.92
C TYR A 164 7.18 -5.47 16.99
N VAL A 165 6.36 -6.44 16.57
CA VAL A 165 5.69 -7.39 17.47
C VAL A 165 6.71 -8.14 18.34
N HIS A 166 7.75 -8.69 17.72
CA HIS A 166 8.82 -9.37 18.44
C HIS A 166 9.56 -8.46 19.41
N SER A 167 9.93 -7.24 19.00
CA SER A 167 10.70 -6.30 19.81
C SER A 167 9.94 -5.79 21.04
N LYS A 168 8.61 -5.61 20.90
CA LYS A 168 7.74 -5.11 21.97
C LYS A 168 7.26 -6.21 22.91
N LYS A 169 7.61 -7.50 22.65
CA LYS A 169 7.13 -8.65 23.41
C LYS A 169 5.60 -8.59 23.61
N ILE A 170 4.90 -8.18 22.54
CA ILE A 170 3.44 -8.13 22.57
C ILE A 170 2.97 -9.56 22.80
N SER A 171 2.32 -9.79 23.93
CA SER A 171 1.70 -11.07 24.22
C SER A 171 0.54 -11.27 23.27
N ILE A 172 0.71 -12.18 22.34
CA ILE A 172 -0.26 -12.50 21.31
C ILE A 172 -0.83 -13.86 21.69
N GLU A 173 -2.09 -13.85 22.07
CA GLU A 173 -2.79 -15.06 22.51
C GLU A 173 -3.08 -16.01 21.33
N ASP A 174 -3.26 -15.42 20.12
CA ASP A 174 -3.47 -16.15 18.88
C ASP A 174 -3.04 -15.31 17.64
N ASP A 175 -2.96 -15.97 16.48
CA ASP A 175 -2.54 -15.34 15.21
C ASP A 175 -3.54 -14.26 14.75
N PHE A 176 -4.80 -14.30 15.18
CA PHE A 176 -5.82 -13.31 14.82
C PHE A 176 -5.65 -12.02 15.60
N SER A 177 -5.21 -12.12 16.85
CA SER A 177 -4.85 -10.96 17.68
C SER A 177 -3.74 -10.14 17.04
N ILE A 178 -2.80 -10.77 16.31
CA ILE A 178 -1.76 -10.09 15.53
C ILE A 178 -2.38 -9.21 14.45
N ILE A 179 -3.29 -9.78 13.65
CA ILE A 179 -3.90 -9.07 12.53
C ILE A 179 -4.80 -7.95 13.03
N LYS A 180 -5.56 -8.22 14.08
CA LYS A 180 -6.35 -7.20 14.76
C LYS A 180 -5.47 -6.05 15.24
N TYR A 181 -4.33 -6.35 15.88
CA TYR A 181 -3.39 -5.33 16.33
C TYR A 181 -2.81 -4.51 15.18
N PHE A 182 -2.51 -5.16 14.02
CA PHE A 182 -2.06 -4.45 12.83
C PHE A 182 -3.03 -3.36 12.42
N PHE A 183 -4.31 -3.70 12.23
CA PHE A 183 -5.32 -2.76 11.73
C PHE A 183 -5.78 -1.73 12.78
N THR A 184 -5.84 -2.08 14.06
CA THR A 184 -6.37 -1.19 15.10
C THR A 184 -5.31 -0.31 15.76
N LYS A 185 -4.04 -0.72 15.76
CA LYS A 185 -2.97 0.00 16.48
C LYS A 185 -1.78 0.37 15.60
N TYR A 186 -1.22 -0.62 14.90
CA TYR A 186 0.00 -0.37 14.14
C TYR A 186 -0.24 0.54 12.92
N LEU A 187 -1.37 0.36 12.24
CA LEU A 187 -1.76 1.21 11.12
C LEU A 187 -1.95 2.68 11.54
N GLU A 188 -2.52 2.93 12.72
CA GLU A 188 -2.62 4.29 13.28
C GLU A 188 -1.25 4.92 13.51
N ILE A 189 -0.30 4.16 14.08
CA ILE A 189 1.08 4.62 14.28
C ILE A 189 1.71 5.02 12.95
N LEU A 190 1.52 4.20 11.89
CA LEU A 190 2.04 4.50 10.56
C LEU A 190 1.41 5.76 9.93
N LYS A 191 0.11 5.98 10.13
CA LYS A 191 -0.58 7.17 9.60
C LYS A 191 -0.15 8.48 10.28
N GLN A 192 0.39 8.40 11.49
CA GLN A 192 0.86 9.55 12.26
C GLN A 192 2.34 9.88 12.06
N SER A 193 3.14 8.93 11.54
CA SER A 193 4.58 9.08 11.31
C SER A 193 4.89 9.77 9.98
#